data_edd46daf37be7fc9c00621fb30feed86
#
_entry.id   edd46daf37be7fc9c00621fb30feed86
#
_cell.length_a   1.000
_cell.length_b   1.000
_cell.length_c   1.000
_cell.angle_alpha   90.00
_cell.angle_beta   90.00
_cell.angle_gamma   90.00
#
_symmetry.space_group_name_H-M   'P 1'
#
loop_
_entity.id
_entity.type
_entity.pdbx_description
1 polymer ?
#
loop_
_entity_poly.entity_id
_entity_poly.type
_entity_poly.pdbx_seq_one_letter_code
_entity_poly.pdbx_strand_id
1 'polypeptide(L)'
;MESGVITVKYHESGTKKGPFLTTKWGQRNGYNALFENKDQPLGCVTIAVGQLMRYYQHPAYFGWSDMPDETSNTTLTSFLTQLHGELRVTDGGSSNIDHAKRVLESYGYSCSKRSHNASTVYTMLNSNLPVYPQGQDKPRDVGHAWVVDGSNSITAYTEYKLYALNNGLPRPWYVELD
;
A
#
# COMPACT_ATOMS: atom_id res chain seq x y z
N MET A 1 27.02 -46.33 15.89
CA MET A 1 26.40 -45.03 15.53
C MET A 1 24.90 -45.23 15.64
N GLU A 2 24.29 -44.57 16.60
CA GLU A 2 22.84 -44.60 16.73
C GLU A 2 22.22 -43.69 15.60
N SER A 3 21.36 -44.25 14.79
CA SER A 3 20.64 -43.51 13.78
C SER A 3 19.38 -42.92 14.40
N GLY A 4 19.32 -41.58 14.51
CA GLY A 4 18.12 -40.88 14.92
C GLY A 4 17.28 -40.49 13.67
N VAL A 5 15.96 -40.51 13.80
CA VAL A 5 15.06 -40.01 12.77
C VAL A 5 14.61 -38.59 13.15
N ILE A 6 14.81 -37.63 12.26
CA ILE A 6 14.34 -36.26 12.40
C ILE A 6 13.12 -36.09 11.48
N THR A 7 11.98 -35.79 12.07
CA THR A 7 10.83 -35.36 11.28
C THR A 7 10.69 -33.85 11.37
N VAL A 8 10.69 -33.21 10.23
CA VAL A 8 10.51 -31.74 10.12
C VAL A 8 9.13 -31.48 9.55
N LYS A 9 8.33 -30.69 10.25
CA LYS A 9 7.04 -30.20 9.74
C LYS A 9 7.10 -28.68 9.67
N TYR A 10 6.84 -28.15 8.51
CA TYR A 10 6.65 -26.71 8.30
C TYR A 10 5.17 -26.39 8.44
N HIS A 11 4.86 -25.43 9.29
CA HIS A 11 3.51 -24.92 9.50
C HIS A 11 3.48 -23.47 9.04
N GLU A 12 2.56 -23.15 8.18
CA GLU A 12 2.30 -21.80 7.73
C GLU A 12 0.81 -21.49 7.89
N SER A 13 0.52 -20.39 8.54
CA SER A 13 -0.82 -19.84 8.62
C SER A 13 -0.76 -18.34 8.38
N GLY A 14 -1.76 -17.79 7.70
CA GLY A 14 -1.76 -16.36 7.45
C GLY A 14 -3.09 -15.85 6.95
N THR A 15 -3.24 -14.54 7.04
CA THR A 15 -4.36 -13.82 6.46
C THR A 15 -3.86 -12.81 5.45
N LYS A 16 -4.46 -12.84 4.26
CA LYS A 16 -4.19 -11.85 3.21
C LYS A 16 -5.41 -10.95 3.05
N LYS A 17 -5.17 -9.63 3.02
CA LYS A 17 -6.15 -8.61 2.68
C LYS A 17 -5.65 -7.80 1.49
N GLY A 18 -6.53 -7.48 0.55
CA GLY A 18 -6.19 -6.77 -0.67
C GLY A 18 -5.42 -7.63 -1.71
N PRO A 19 -4.80 -6.99 -2.71
CA PRO A 19 -4.85 -5.53 -2.95
C PRO A 19 -6.29 -5.04 -3.20
N PHE A 20 -6.61 -3.83 -2.73
CA PHE A 20 -7.92 -3.23 -2.93
C PHE A 20 -7.99 -2.38 -4.19
N LEU A 21 -6.85 -1.78 -4.58
CA LEU A 21 -6.75 -0.93 -5.75
C LEU A 21 -6.43 -1.75 -6.99
N THR A 22 -7.09 -1.41 -8.10
CA THR A 22 -6.80 -1.97 -9.43
C THR A 22 -5.96 -1.02 -10.28
N THR A 23 -5.91 0.25 -9.89
CA THR A 23 -5.26 1.32 -10.65
C THR A 23 -3.74 1.22 -10.62
N LYS A 24 -3.10 1.42 -11.80
CA LYS A 24 -1.65 1.48 -12.00
C LYS A 24 -1.21 2.82 -12.57
N TRP A 25 -1.81 3.89 -12.09
CA TRP A 25 -1.58 5.23 -12.62
C TRP A 25 -0.17 5.72 -12.34
N GLY A 26 0.37 6.44 -13.32
CA GLY A 26 1.70 7.02 -13.27
C GLY A 26 1.69 8.55 -13.22
N GLN A 27 2.85 9.13 -12.92
CA GLN A 27 3.00 10.59 -12.86
C GLN A 27 3.27 11.24 -14.22
N ARG A 28 3.63 10.45 -15.23
CA ARG A 28 4.03 10.84 -16.60
C ARG A 28 3.42 9.87 -17.61
N ASN A 29 3.99 9.83 -18.81
CA ASN A 29 3.61 8.85 -19.85
C ASN A 29 2.14 8.93 -20.25
N GLY A 30 1.66 10.16 -20.49
CA GLY A 30 0.29 10.41 -20.91
C GLY A 30 -0.67 10.75 -19.77
N TYR A 31 -0.38 10.43 -18.51
CA TYR A 31 -1.20 10.87 -17.37
C TYR A 31 -1.12 12.39 -17.15
N ASN A 32 0.02 13.00 -17.46
CA ASN A 32 0.26 14.45 -17.44
C ASN A 32 0.03 15.12 -18.82
N ALA A 33 -0.83 14.54 -19.65
CA ALA A 33 -1.02 15.00 -21.04
C ALA A 33 -1.51 16.45 -21.19
N LEU A 34 -2.12 17.02 -20.16
CA LEU A 34 -2.60 18.41 -20.18
C LEU A 34 -1.54 19.43 -19.75
N PHE A 35 -0.38 19.01 -19.25
CA PHE A 35 0.73 19.92 -18.96
C PHE A 35 1.43 20.35 -20.24
N GLU A 36 1.86 21.61 -20.33
CA GLU A 36 2.69 22.11 -21.43
C GLU A 36 4.03 21.37 -21.45
N ASN A 37 4.71 21.33 -20.31
CA ASN A 37 5.93 20.56 -20.13
C ASN A 37 5.61 19.11 -19.80
N LYS A 38 5.85 18.20 -20.75
CA LYS A 38 5.59 16.77 -20.60
C LYS A 38 6.56 16.07 -19.63
N ASP A 39 7.69 16.71 -19.30
CA ASP A 39 8.62 16.21 -18.31
C ASP A 39 8.20 16.56 -16.88
N GLN A 40 7.27 17.49 -16.70
CA GLN A 40 6.71 17.83 -15.39
C GLN A 40 5.84 16.66 -14.87
N PRO A 41 6.14 16.13 -13.68
CA PRO A 41 5.34 15.05 -13.09
C PRO A 41 4.05 15.59 -12.47
N LEU A 42 3.01 14.77 -12.46
CA LEU A 42 1.80 15.04 -11.66
C LEU A 42 2.06 15.03 -10.14
N GLY A 43 3.16 14.42 -9.72
CA GLY A 43 3.50 14.26 -8.31
C GLY A 43 2.88 13.02 -7.68
N CYS A 44 3.65 12.38 -6.79
CA CYS A 44 3.22 11.16 -6.12
C CYS A 44 1.96 11.36 -5.25
N VAL A 45 1.82 12.56 -4.66
CA VAL A 45 0.65 12.94 -3.86
C VAL A 45 -0.62 12.93 -4.71
N THR A 46 -0.57 13.51 -5.93
CA THR A 46 -1.71 13.52 -6.87
C THR A 46 -2.14 12.10 -7.21
N ILE A 47 -1.18 11.24 -7.54
CA ILE A 47 -1.48 9.86 -7.92
C ILE A 47 -2.07 9.10 -6.74
N ALA A 48 -1.46 9.15 -5.57
CA ALA A 48 -1.93 8.42 -4.39
C ALA A 48 -3.32 8.89 -3.94
N VAL A 49 -3.58 10.20 -3.89
CA VAL A 49 -4.90 10.75 -3.55
C VAL A 49 -5.93 10.36 -4.62
N GLY A 50 -5.58 10.50 -5.90
CA GLY A 50 -6.46 10.14 -7.01
C GLY A 50 -6.84 8.66 -6.99
N GLN A 51 -5.91 7.77 -6.73
CA GLN A 51 -6.17 6.33 -6.62
C GLN A 51 -7.10 5.99 -5.44
N LEU A 52 -6.95 6.66 -4.28
CA LEU A 52 -7.89 6.53 -3.18
C LEU A 52 -9.30 7.00 -3.58
N MET A 53 -9.42 8.17 -4.22
CA MET A 53 -10.70 8.68 -4.68
C MET A 53 -11.35 7.73 -5.70
N ARG A 54 -10.56 7.13 -6.59
CA ARG A 54 -11.03 6.12 -7.56
C ARG A 54 -11.53 4.85 -6.88
N TYR A 55 -10.86 4.41 -5.83
CA TYR A 55 -11.29 3.24 -5.03
C TYR A 55 -12.67 3.46 -4.41
N TYR A 56 -12.88 4.62 -3.79
CA TYR A 56 -14.17 4.97 -3.17
C TYR A 56 -15.23 5.46 -4.17
N GLN A 57 -14.84 5.79 -5.41
CA GLN A 57 -15.69 6.39 -6.43
C GLN A 57 -16.47 7.61 -5.90
N HIS A 58 -15.81 8.42 -5.10
CA HIS A 58 -16.40 9.59 -4.47
C HIS A 58 -15.54 10.84 -4.69
N PRO A 59 -16.17 11.98 -4.96
CA PRO A 59 -17.60 12.19 -5.26
C PRO A 59 -18.01 11.61 -6.63
N ALA A 60 -19.29 11.28 -6.78
CA ALA A 60 -19.78 10.52 -7.95
C ALA A 60 -19.67 11.25 -9.30
N TYR A 61 -19.54 12.59 -9.29
CA TYR A 61 -19.56 13.41 -10.52
C TYR A 61 -18.26 13.35 -11.34
N PHE A 62 -17.21 12.68 -10.89
CA PHE A 62 -15.94 12.58 -11.64
C PHE A 62 -15.97 11.56 -12.80
N GLY A 63 -17.06 10.85 -13.02
CA GLY A 63 -17.14 9.89 -14.13
C GLY A 63 -16.20 8.71 -13.96
N TRP A 64 -16.20 8.10 -12.78
CA TRP A 64 -15.27 7.03 -12.40
C TRP A 64 -15.26 5.83 -13.34
N SER A 65 -16.40 5.48 -13.94
CA SER A 65 -16.52 4.40 -14.91
C SER A 65 -15.68 4.61 -16.17
N ASP A 66 -15.41 5.87 -16.51
CA ASP A 66 -14.70 6.25 -17.73
C ASP A 66 -13.18 6.35 -17.52
N MET A 67 -12.71 6.21 -16.29
CA MET A 67 -11.29 6.28 -15.95
C MET A 67 -10.66 4.88 -16.00
N PRO A 68 -9.75 4.61 -16.96
CA PRO A 68 -9.10 3.31 -17.06
C PRO A 68 -8.09 3.08 -15.92
N ASP A 69 -7.85 1.81 -15.58
CA ASP A 69 -6.97 1.45 -14.49
C ASP A 69 -5.47 1.49 -14.87
N GLU A 70 -5.11 1.22 -16.13
CA GLU A 70 -3.71 1.04 -16.56
C GLU A 70 -3.26 2.03 -17.64
N THR A 71 -4.18 2.72 -18.28
CA THR A 71 -3.90 3.69 -19.36
C THR A 71 -4.42 5.06 -18.98
N SER A 72 -4.15 6.06 -19.83
CA SER A 72 -4.72 7.40 -19.65
C SER A 72 -5.75 7.70 -20.75
N ASN A 73 -6.73 8.52 -20.41
CA ASN A 73 -7.68 9.12 -21.32
C ASN A 73 -8.01 10.56 -20.88
N THR A 74 -8.83 11.26 -21.63
CA THR A 74 -9.17 12.67 -21.36
C THR A 74 -9.85 12.85 -20.01
N THR A 75 -10.76 11.96 -19.61
CA THR A 75 -11.45 12.03 -18.31
C THR A 75 -10.46 11.93 -17.16
N LEU A 76 -9.59 10.92 -17.18
CA LEU A 76 -8.57 10.71 -16.16
C LEU A 76 -7.55 11.84 -16.11
N THR A 77 -7.05 12.30 -17.27
CA THR A 77 -6.04 13.37 -17.30
C THR A 77 -6.60 14.69 -16.81
N SER A 78 -7.86 15.00 -17.12
CA SER A 78 -8.55 16.21 -16.60
C SER A 78 -8.71 16.13 -15.08
N PHE A 79 -9.15 14.99 -14.56
CA PHE A 79 -9.26 14.75 -13.13
C PHE A 79 -7.92 14.90 -12.41
N LEU A 80 -6.87 14.24 -12.91
CA LEU A 80 -5.54 14.30 -12.27
C LEU A 80 -4.91 15.69 -12.34
N THR A 81 -5.14 16.44 -13.44
CA THR A 81 -4.65 17.82 -13.58
C THR A 81 -5.36 18.77 -12.62
N GLN A 82 -6.69 18.64 -12.47
CA GLN A 82 -7.45 19.40 -11.48
C GLN A 82 -6.92 19.10 -10.06
N LEU A 83 -6.79 17.82 -9.72
CA LEU A 83 -6.34 17.38 -8.41
C LEU A 83 -4.91 17.87 -8.10
N HIS A 84 -4.01 17.87 -9.09
CA HIS A 84 -2.66 18.43 -8.99
C HIS A 84 -2.68 19.90 -8.54
N GLY A 85 -3.52 20.70 -9.18
CA GLY A 85 -3.67 22.13 -8.84
C GLY A 85 -4.22 22.34 -7.42
N GLU A 86 -5.25 21.60 -7.03
CA GLU A 86 -5.86 21.68 -5.70
C GLU A 86 -4.92 21.24 -4.58
N LEU A 87 -4.12 20.22 -4.84
CA LEU A 87 -3.08 19.72 -3.93
C LEU A 87 -1.87 20.67 -3.84
N ARG A 88 -1.81 21.71 -4.68
CA ARG A 88 -0.70 22.66 -4.77
C ARG A 88 0.64 21.95 -4.94
N VAL A 89 0.67 20.98 -5.86
CA VAL A 89 1.89 20.26 -6.17
C VAL A 89 2.85 21.19 -6.90
N THR A 90 4.11 21.22 -6.45
CA THR A 90 5.17 22.01 -7.10
C THR A 90 5.61 21.38 -8.44
N ASP A 91 6.32 22.12 -9.28
CA ASP A 91 6.86 21.62 -10.56
C ASP A 91 7.76 20.38 -10.38
N GLY A 92 8.41 20.25 -9.21
CA GLY A 92 9.17 19.06 -8.82
C GLY A 92 8.32 17.87 -8.34
N GLY A 93 7.00 18.01 -8.30
CA GLY A 93 6.10 16.93 -7.89
C GLY A 93 5.85 16.83 -6.38
N SER A 94 6.26 17.83 -5.59
CA SER A 94 6.13 17.82 -4.12
C SER A 94 4.85 18.49 -3.64
N SER A 95 4.25 17.93 -2.60
CA SER A 95 3.18 18.56 -1.80
C SER A 95 3.22 17.98 -0.39
N ASN A 96 2.51 18.61 0.55
CA ASN A 96 2.49 18.14 1.93
C ASN A 96 1.17 17.43 2.29
N ILE A 97 1.21 16.63 3.35
CA ILE A 97 0.08 15.82 3.82
C ILE A 97 -1.12 16.67 4.26
N ASP A 98 -0.91 17.90 4.71
CA ASP A 98 -2.00 18.78 5.14
C ASP A 98 -2.77 19.33 3.93
N HIS A 99 -2.14 19.46 2.76
CA HIS A 99 -2.84 19.73 1.50
C HIS A 99 -3.69 18.53 1.08
N ALA A 100 -3.13 17.32 1.10
CA ALA A 100 -3.88 16.11 0.78
C ALA A 100 -5.10 15.94 1.70
N LYS A 101 -4.92 16.13 3.01
CA LYS A 101 -6.02 16.07 3.98
C LYS A 101 -7.13 17.08 3.66
N ARG A 102 -6.78 18.37 3.45
CA ARG A 102 -7.77 19.43 3.15
C ARG A 102 -8.53 19.17 1.86
N VAL A 103 -7.84 18.71 0.82
CA VAL A 103 -8.47 18.40 -0.47
C VAL A 103 -9.44 17.25 -0.32
N LEU A 104 -9.05 16.16 0.33
CA LEU A 104 -9.96 15.06 0.59
C LEU A 104 -11.17 15.49 1.43
N GLU A 105 -10.97 16.29 2.48
CA GLU A 105 -12.07 16.82 3.30
C GLU A 105 -13.01 17.74 2.51
N SER A 106 -12.50 18.55 1.57
CA SER A 106 -13.33 19.38 0.70
C SER A 106 -14.22 18.57 -0.25
N TYR A 107 -13.81 17.34 -0.56
CA TYR A 107 -14.60 16.35 -1.30
C TYR A 107 -15.52 15.49 -0.42
N GLY A 108 -15.59 15.76 0.88
CA GLY A 108 -16.49 15.07 1.80
C GLY A 108 -15.91 13.82 2.48
N TYR A 109 -14.61 13.58 2.36
CA TYR A 109 -13.95 12.50 3.08
C TYR A 109 -13.71 12.88 4.56
N SER A 110 -13.84 11.91 5.45
CA SER A 110 -13.42 12.07 6.85
C SER A 110 -11.98 11.60 7.00
N CYS A 111 -11.05 12.50 7.30
CA CYS A 111 -9.62 12.22 7.31
C CYS A 111 -9.00 12.44 8.70
N SER A 112 -8.19 11.48 9.15
CA SER A 112 -7.35 11.60 10.34
C SER A 112 -5.88 11.53 9.98
N LYS A 113 -5.10 12.55 10.36
CA LYS A 113 -3.63 12.53 10.26
C LYS A 113 -3.04 11.96 11.52
N ARG A 114 -2.17 10.97 11.40
CA ARG A 114 -1.52 10.30 12.53
C ARG A 114 -0.04 10.02 12.20
N SER A 115 0.78 9.89 13.24
CA SER A 115 2.11 9.31 13.08
C SER A 115 2.00 7.85 12.64
N HIS A 116 3.03 7.36 11.93
CA HIS A 116 3.05 5.97 11.49
C HIS A 116 2.91 5.01 12.67
N ASN A 117 1.99 4.06 12.52
CA ASN A 117 1.77 2.96 13.45
C ASN A 117 1.27 1.75 12.68
N ALA A 118 2.08 0.69 12.63
CA ALA A 118 1.78 -0.51 11.87
C ALA A 118 0.45 -1.19 12.29
N SER A 119 0.16 -1.22 13.60
CA SER A 119 -1.09 -1.79 14.09
C SER A 119 -2.32 -1.01 13.61
N THR A 120 -2.23 0.33 13.58
CA THR A 120 -3.30 1.17 13.03
C THR A 120 -3.50 0.90 11.54
N VAL A 121 -2.41 0.84 10.76
CA VAL A 121 -2.48 0.52 9.32
C VAL A 121 -3.13 -0.85 9.10
N TYR A 122 -2.72 -1.86 9.85
CA TYR A 122 -3.29 -3.20 9.78
C TYR A 122 -4.79 -3.21 10.11
N THR A 123 -5.21 -2.49 11.13
CA THR A 123 -6.64 -2.36 11.51
C THR A 123 -7.45 -1.72 10.38
N MET A 124 -6.94 -0.66 9.75
CA MET A 124 -7.60 -0.02 8.61
C MET A 124 -7.75 -0.99 7.43
N LEU A 125 -6.68 -1.69 7.06
CA LEU A 125 -6.72 -2.67 5.97
C LEU A 125 -7.68 -3.83 6.26
N ASN A 126 -7.75 -4.31 7.50
CA ASN A 126 -8.73 -5.33 7.88
C ASN A 126 -10.18 -4.87 7.73
N SER A 127 -10.41 -3.56 7.81
CA SER A 127 -11.71 -2.93 7.57
C SER A 127 -11.93 -2.55 6.09
N ASN A 128 -11.06 -3.00 5.18
CA ASN A 128 -11.04 -2.68 3.76
C ASN A 128 -10.89 -1.16 3.49
N LEU A 129 -10.12 -0.49 4.31
CA LEU A 129 -9.83 0.93 4.21
C LEU A 129 -8.35 1.11 3.81
N PRO A 130 -8.05 1.41 2.54
CA PRO A 130 -6.70 1.76 2.11
C PRO A 130 -6.16 2.97 2.86
N VAL A 131 -4.86 2.99 3.09
CA VAL A 131 -4.19 4.04 3.87
C VAL A 131 -3.27 4.85 2.96
N TYR A 132 -3.27 6.17 3.13
CA TYR A 132 -2.36 7.09 2.47
C TYR A 132 -1.17 7.42 3.39
N PRO A 133 0.00 6.84 3.22
CA PRO A 133 1.21 7.30 3.89
C PRO A 133 1.97 8.33 3.05
N GLN A 134 2.64 9.23 3.75
CA GLN A 134 3.64 10.12 3.20
C GLN A 134 4.87 10.10 4.10
N GLY A 135 6.02 9.88 3.51
CA GLY A 135 7.30 9.80 4.21
C GLY A 135 8.37 10.66 3.57
N GLN A 136 9.45 10.92 4.32
CA GLN A 136 10.62 11.65 3.85
C GLN A 136 11.89 10.89 4.24
N ASP A 137 12.76 10.69 3.27
CA ASP A 137 14.14 10.29 3.50
C ASP A 137 14.96 11.55 3.78
N LYS A 138 15.13 11.88 5.06
CA LYS A 138 15.81 13.09 5.50
C LYS A 138 17.24 13.23 4.99
N PRO A 139 18.08 12.17 4.95
CA PRO A 139 19.43 12.26 4.41
C PRO A 139 19.49 12.68 2.94
N ARG A 140 18.48 12.32 2.14
CA ARG A 140 18.43 12.63 0.70
C ARG A 140 17.50 13.78 0.36
N ASP A 141 16.76 14.29 1.33
CA ASP A 141 15.70 15.30 1.16
C ASP A 141 14.64 14.90 0.08
N VAL A 142 14.34 13.62 0.02
CA VAL A 142 13.37 13.06 -0.93
C VAL A 142 12.12 12.61 -0.18
N GLY A 143 10.98 13.17 -0.57
CA GLY A 143 9.67 12.77 -0.07
C GLY A 143 8.96 11.82 -1.04
N HIS A 144 8.10 10.95 -0.51
CA HIS A 144 7.22 10.11 -1.30
C HIS A 144 5.86 9.92 -0.63
N ALA A 145 4.82 9.81 -1.45
CA ALA A 145 3.47 9.45 -1.05
C ALA A 145 3.00 8.26 -1.88
N TRP A 146 2.26 7.35 -1.24
CA TRP A 146 1.73 6.15 -1.90
C TRP A 146 0.45 5.68 -1.23
N VAL A 147 -0.12 4.59 -1.70
CA VAL A 147 -1.25 3.92 -1.05
C VAL A 147 -0.80 2.56 -0.53
N VAL A 148 -1.16 2.27 0.72
CA VAL A 148 -1.10 0.91 1.26
C VAL A 148 -2.50 0.34 1.16
N ASP A 149 -2.67 -0.64 0.30
CA ASP A 149 -3.96 -1.20 -0.09
C ASP A 149 -4.10 -2.68 0.18
N GLY A 150 -3.19 -3.23 0.98
CA GLY A 150 -3.27 -4.63 1.37
C GLY A 150 -2.23 -5.01 2.41
N SER A 151 -2.45 -6.15 3.02
CA SER A 151 -1.54 -6.76 3.99
C SER A 151 -1.45 -8.26 3.78
N ASN A 152 -0.29 -8.81 4.08
CA ASN A 152 -0.07 -10.24 4.16
C ASN A 152 0.58 -10.52 5.51
N SER A 153 -0.16 -11.13 6.42
CA SER A 153 0.34 -11.56 7.72
C SER A 153 0.54 -13.05 7.68
N ILE A 154 1.79 -13.47 7.76
CA ILE A 154 2.17 -14.89 7.74
C ILE A 154 2.82 -15.20 9.08
N THR A 155 2.31 -16.22 9.75
CA THR A 155 2.97 -16.86 10.88
C THR A 155 3.48 -18.21 10.40
N ALA A 156 4.78 -18.39 10.41
CA ALA A 156 5.42 -19.63 10.03
C ALA A 156 6.30 -20.12 11.15
N TYR A 157 6.21 -21.40 11.46
CA TYR A 157 7.14 -22.04 12.38
C TYR A 157 7.50 -23.44 11.88
N THR A 158 8.69 -23.87 12.23
CA THR A 158 9.16 -25.22 11.89
C THR A 158 9.17 -26.07 13.16
N GLU A 159 8.39 -27.13 13.12
CA GLU A 159 8.38 -28.13 14.20
C GLU A 159 9.41 -29.21 13.88
N TYR A 160 10.38 -29.37 14.78
CA TYR A 160 11.36 -30.45 14.71
C TYR A 160 11.00 -31.50 15.73
N LYS A 161 10.79 -32.74 15.30
CA LYS A 161 10.66 -33.91 16.20
C LYS A 161 11.92 -34.74 16.07
N LEU A 162 12.71 -34.74 17.11
CA LEU A 162 13.88 -35.59 17.25
C LEU A 162 13.48 -36.89 17.96
N TYR A 163 13.65 -37.99 17.29
CA TYR A 163 13.48 -39.31 17.88
C TYR A 163 14.86 -39.91 18.12
N ALA A 164 15.28 -39.95 19.38
CA ALA A 164 16.44 -40.72 19.77
C ALA A 164 16.01 -42.17 20.02
N LEU A 165 16.66 -43.11 19.38
CA LEU A 165 16.47 -44.52 19.65
C LEU A 165 17.28 -44.85 20.92
N ASN A 166 16.62 -44.96 22.07
CA ASN A 166 17.19 -45.47 23.27
C ASN A 166 16.50 -46.80 23.56
N ASN A 167 17.25 -47.90 23.55
CA ASN A 167 16.73 -49.25 23.75
C ASN A 167 15.55 -49.66 22.81
N GLY A 168 15.58 -49.18 21.57
CA GLY A 168 14.59 -49.53 20.55
C GLY A 168 13.26 -48.79 20.62
N LEU A 169 13.05 -47.85 21.53
CA LEU A 169 11.84 -47.08 21.65
C LEU A 169 12.14 -45.58 21.38
N PRO A 170 11.37 -44.94 20.47
CA PRO A 170 11.52 -43.53 20.18
C PRO A 170 11.05 -42.69 21.38
N ARG A 171 11.90 -41.75 21.83
CA ARG A 171 11.49 -40.68 22.76
C ARG A 171 11.44 -39.34 22.02
N PRO A 172 10.33 -38.59 22.07
CA PRO A 172 10.25 -37.29 21.46
C PRO A 172 11.00 -36.24 22.28
N TRP A 173 11.82 -35.45 21.61
CA TRP A 173 12.41 -34.23 22.15
C TRP A 173 11.83 -33.05 21.39
N TYR A 174 11.46 -32.01 22.10
CA TYR A 174 11.00 -30.77 21.50
C TYR A 174 12.11 -29.74 21.63
N VAL A 175 12.44 -29.10 20.53
CA VAL A 175 13.30 -27.90 20.51
C VAL A 175 12.43 -26.78 19.99
N GLU A 176 12.11 -25.82 20.84
CA GLU A 176 11.55 -24.56 20.45
C GLU A 176 12.71 -23.63 20.05
N LEU A 177 12.70 -23.11 18.84
CA LEU A 177 13.63 -22.08 18.40
C LEU A 177 12.84 -20.78 18.36
N ASP A 178 13.29 -19.79 19.16
CA ASP A 178 12.79 -18.41 19.15
C ASP A 178 13.18 -17.67 17.85
#